data_3ca8f0f72c609b97dc0efc012e9ca587
#
_entry.id   3ca8f0f72c609b97dc0efc012e9ca587
#
_cell.length_a   1.000
_cell.length_b   1.000
_cell.length_c   1.000
_cell.angle_alpha   90.00
_cell.angle_beta   90.00
_cell.angle_gamma   90.00
#
_symmetry.space_group_name_H-M   'P 1'
#
loop_
_entity.id
_entity.type
_entity.pdbx_description
1 polymer ?
#
loop_
_entity_poly.entity_id
_entity_poly.type
_entity_poly.pdbx_seq_one_letter_code
_entity_poly.pdbx_strand_id
1 'polypeptide(L)'
;MAEKIFVTGGLGYIGSHCVVALCEAGFEPVIVDNHSNARASVLERLERLTGRSLTCYDLDIRNRAGLETLLQREPCSGLIHLAAFKAVGESVARPLMYYDNNVGGSVSLFDAFEAAGGGAIVFSSSATVYGDVDAEPLHEALPVQPTNPYGQTKAMMEQVLADMVRAPGARSRGLALRYFNPAGAHYSAL
;
A
#
# COMPACT_ATOMS: atom_id res chain seq x y z
N MET A 1 8.44 10.42 21.33
CA MET A 1 7.16 10.11 20.69
C MET A 1 7.41 8.93 19.75
N ALA A 2 6.44 8.01 19.59
CA ALA A 2 6.57 6.91 18.65
C ALA A 2 6.61 7.45 17.21
N GLU A 3 7.35 6.78 16.33
CA GLU A 3 7.38 7.14 14.91
C GLU A 3 6.05 6.78 14.25
N LYS A 4 5.50 7.73 13.48
CA LYS A 4 4.27 7.53 12.72
C LYS A 4 4.55 6.90 11.37
N ILE A 5 3.76 5.88 11.04
CA ILE A 5 3.79 5.18 9.74
C ILE A 5 2.43 5.32 9.05
N PHE A 6 2.42 5.91 7.88
CA PHE A 6 1.22 6.05 7.06
C PHE A 6 0.89 4.72 6.39
N VAL A 7 -0.32 4.18 6.62
CA VAL A 7 -0.72 2.86 6.11
C VAL A 7 -1.97 3.00 5.27
N THR A 8 -1.84 2.97 3.95
CA THR A 8 -2.99 2.99 3.06
C THR A 8 -3.52 1.59 2.82
N GLY A 9 -4.85 1.42 2.77
CA GLY A 9 -5.47 0.11 2.74
C GLY A 9 -5.32 -0.65 4.07
N GLY A 10 -5.17 0.09 5.17
CA GLY A 10 -4.86 -0.47 6.49
C GLY A 10 -6.00 -1.26 7.12
N LEU A 11 -7.24 -1.14 6.61
CA LEU A 11 -8.38 -1.95 7.02
C LEU A 11 -8.58 -3.20 6.14
N GLY A 12 -7.78 -3.36 5.09
CA GLY A 12 -7.75 -4.56 4.26
C GLY A 12 -7.08 -5.75 4.98
N TYR A 13 -7.08 -6.92 4.33
CA TYR A 13 -6.53 -8.15 4.89
C TYR A 13 -5.05 -8.00 5.31
N ILE A 14 -4.16 -7.66 4.37
CA ILE A 14 -2.73 -7.49 4.68
C ILE A 14 -2.53 -6.26 5.58
N GLY A 15 -3.25 -5.16 5.29
CA GLY A 15 -3.11 -3.90 6.01
C GLY A 15 -3.41 -4.04 7.50
N SER A 16 -4.48 -4.75 7.86
CA SER A 16 -4.85 -4.98 9.26
C SER A 16 -3.75 -5.74 10.03
N HIS A 17 -3.15 -6.75 9.42
CA HIS A 17 -2.01 -7.46 10.01
C HIS A 17 -0.76 -6.56 10.15
N CYS A 18 -0.49 -5.72 9.15
CA CYS A 18 0.61 -4.75 9.23
C CYS A 18 0.38 -3.73 10.36
N VAL A 19 -0.85 -3.26 10.55
CA VAL A 19 -1.20 -2.34 11.65
C VAL A 19 -0.93 -2.97 13.01
N VAL A 20 -1.32 -4.23 13.22
CA VAL A 20 -1.03 -4.95 14.48
C VAL A 20 0.48 -5.06 14.69
N ALA A 21 1.23 -5.52 13.67
CA ALA A 21 2.67 -5.68 13.75
C ALA A 21 3.41 -4.36 14.02
N LEU A 22 2.98 -3.26 13.41
CA LEU A 22 3.52 -1.92 13.67
C LEU A 22 3.29 -1.51 15.14
N CYS A 23 2.08 -1.77 15.65
CA CYS A 23 1.75 -1.49 17.05
C CYS A 23 2.63 -2.29 18.01
N GLU A 24 2.84 -3.58 17.75
CA GLU A 24 3.70 -4.45 18.55
C GLU A 24 5.18 -4.01 18.50
N ALA A 25 5.62 -3.51 17.34
CA ALA A 25 6.97 -2.96 17.16
C ALA A 25 7.17 -1.55 17.75
N GLY A 26 6.13 -0.95 18.35
CA GLY A 26 6.21 0.36 18.99
C GLY A 26 6.01 1.56 18.07
N PHE A 27 5.59 1.34 16.82
CA PHE A 27 5.19 2.40 15.90
C PHE A 27 3.75 2.88 16.14
N GLU A 28 3.42 4.05 15.60
CA GLU A 28 2.08 4.62 15.58
C GLU A 28 1.53 4.60 14.14
N PRO A 29 0.66 3.63 13.77
CA PRO A 29 0.08 3.60 12.44
C PRO A 29 -0.96 4.71 12.27
N VAL A 30 -0.86 5.46 11.16
CA VAL A 30 -1.90 6.38 10.66
C VAL A 30 -2.59 5.68 9.49
N ILE A 31 -3.77 5.14 9.76
CA ILE A 31 -4.53 4.33 8.80
C ILE A 31 -5.28 5.23 7.84
N VAL A 32 -5.22 4.92 6.54
CA VAL A 32 -6.02 5.55 5.49
C VAL A 32 -6.67 4.48 4.64
N ASP A 33 -8.00 4.52 4.58
CA ASP A 33 -8.80 3.54 3.83
C ASP A 33 -10.10 4.22 3.36
N ASN A 34 -10.54 3.98 2.14
CA ASN A 34 -11.80 4.52 1.61
C ASN A 34 -12.98 3.55 1.75
N HIS A 35 -12.79 2.47 2.48
CA HIS A 35 -13.77 1.42 2.75
C HIS A 35 -14.35 0.73 1.49
N SER A 36 -13.76 0.93 0.31
CA SER A 36 -14.27 0.34 -0.94
C SER A 36 -14.27 -1.19 -0.93
N ASN A 37 -13.36 -1.81 -0.17
CA ASN A 37 -13.23 -3.26 -0.02
C ASN A 37 -13.00 -3.72 1.43
N ALA A 38 -13.04 -2.80 2.38
CA ALA A 38 -12.87 -3.07 3.81
C ALA A 38 -14.16 -2.78 4.59
N ARG A 39 -14.34 -3.44 5.73
CA ARG A 39 -15.46 -3.19 6.64
C ARG A 39 -15.03 -2.29 7.78
N ALA A 40 -15.86 -1.32 8.17
CA ALA A 40 -15.60 -0.44 9.31
C ALA A 40 -15.34 -1.21 10.62
N SER A 41 -15.97 -2.37 10.81
CA SER A 41 -15.76 -3.24 12.00
C SER A 41 -14.32 -3.77 12.13
N VAL A 42 -13.47 -3.63 11.11
CA VAL A 42 -12.05 -4.02 11.19
C VAL A 42 -11.31 -3.09 12.14
N LEU A 43 -11.60 -1.78 12.15
CA LEU A 43 -10.98 -0.83 13.06
C LEU A 43 -11.23 -1.21 14.53
N GLU A 44 -12.47 -1.50 14.90
CA GLU A 44 -12.82 -1.93 16.27
C GLU A 44 -12.05 -3.19 16.69
N ARG A 45 -11.87 -4.15 15.76
CA ARG A 45 -11.10 -5.36 16.03
C ARG A 45 -9.62 -5.05 16.24
N LEU A 46 -9.04 -4.17 15.41
CA LEU A 46 -7.66 -3.72 15.55
C LEU A 46 -7.43 -3.03 16.91
N GLU A 47 -8.32 -2.13 17.31
CA GLU A 47 -8.24 -1.46 18.61
C GLU A 47 -8.32 -2.45 19.78
N ARG A 48 -9.20 -3.45 19.67
CA ARG A 48 -9.28 -4.54 20.67
C ARG A 48 -8.00 -5.38 20.73
N LEU A 49 -7.39 -5.69 19.57
CA LEU A 49 -6.17 -6.48 19.49
C LEU A 49 -4.96 -5.72 20.04
N THR A 50 -4.86 -4.44 19.71
CA THR A 50 -3.72 -3.59 20.10
C THR A 50 -3.86 -2.97 21.47
N GLY A 51 -5.08 -3.00 22.06
CA GLY A 51 -5.38 -2.41 23.36
C GLY A 51 -5.32 -0.88 23.39
N ARG A 52 -5.37 -0.22 22.20
CA ARG A 52 -5.30 1.24 22.09
C ARG A 52 -6.18 1.77 20.98
N SER A 53 -6.58 3.04 21.07
CA SER A 53 -7.26 3.74 19.97
C SER A 53 -6.31 3.95 18.81
N LEU A 54 -6.79 3.79 17.58
CA LEU A 54 -6.02 3.91 16.35
C LEU A 54 -6.49 5.10 15.53
N THR A 55 -5.53 5.86 15.01
CA THR A 55 -5.81 6.97 14.09
C THR A 55 -6.19 6.40 12.71
N CYS A 56 -7.43 6.66 12.27
CA CYS A 56 -7.95 6.19 10.99
C CYS A 56 -8.71 7.30 10.26
N TYR A 57 -8.44 7.45 8.97
CA TYR A 57 -9.07 8.45 8.09
C TYR A 57 -9.75 7.76 6.92
N ASP A 58 -11.02 8.11 6.70
CA ASP A 58 -11.76 7.76 5.48
C ASP A 58 -11.31 8.70 4.37
N LEU A 59 -10.41 8.23 3.53
CA LEU A 59 -9.82 9.02 2.45
C LEU A 59 -9.40 8.13 1.28
N ASP A 60 -9.79 8.55 0.07
CA ASP A 60 -9.37 7.91 -1.17
C ASP A 60 -7.98 8.40 -1.58
N ILE A 61 -7.09 7.49 -1.94
CA ILE A 61 -5.72 7.82 -2.39
C ILE A 61 -5.68 8.68 -3.67
N ARG A 62 -6.78 8.76 -4.41
CA ARG A 62 -6.93 9.64 -5.57
C ARG A 62 -7.20 11.10 -5.18
N ASN A 63 -7.61 11.34 -3.93
CA ASN A 63 -7.81 12.70 -3.41
C ASN A 63 -6.50 13.33 -2.96
N ARG A 64 -5.72 13.83 -3.92
CA ARG A 64 -4.41 14.43 -3.68
C ARG A 64 -4.47 15.55 -2.63
N ALA A 65 -5.40 16.49 -2.73
CA ALA A 65 -5.51 17.61 -1.80
C ALA A 65 -5.80 17.14 -0.36
N GLY A 66 -6.63 16.10 -0.23
CA GLY A 66 -6.90 15.45 1.05
C GLY A 66 -5.64 14.79 1.64
N LEU A 67 -4.84 14.10 0.81
CA LEU A 67 -3.58 13.47 1.21
C LEU A 67 -2.56 14.53 1.68
N GLU A 68 -2.37 15.62 0.93
CA GLU A 68 -1.47 16.71 1.28
C GLU A 68 -1.86 17.34 2.63
N THR A 69 -3.16 17.63 2.82
CA THR A 69 -3.68 18.16 4.08
C THR A 69 -3.45 17.19 5.24
N LEU A 70 -3.70 15.91 5.01
CA LEU A 70 -3.56 14.89 6.04
C LEU A 70 -2.09 14.69 6.45
N LEU A 71 -1.17 14.60 5.50
CA LEU A 71 0.26 14.43 5.76
C LEU A 71 0.90 15.65 6.45
N GLN A 72 0.34 16.85 6.27
CA GLN A 72 0.74 18.04 7.04
C GLN A 72 0.29 17.95 8.52
N ARG A 73 -0.89 17.38 8.78
CA ARG A 73 -1.43 17.19 10.14
C ARG A 73 -0.80 16.01 10.87
N GLU A 74 -0.47 14.97 10.13
CA GLU A 74 0.09 13.71 10.60
C GLU A 74 1.45 13.45 9.92
N PRO A 75 2.51 14.16 10.31
CA PRO A 75 3.83 13.90 9.75
C PRO A 75 4.28 12.47 10.03
N CYS A 76 4.58 11.73 8.98
CA CYS A 76 4.97 10.32 9.05
C CYS A 76 6.38 10.11 8.49
N SER A 77 7.18 9.26 9.13
CA SER A 77 8.54 8.91 8.70
C SER A 77 8.58 7.79 7.65
N GLY A 78 7.44 7.08 7.47
CA GLY A 78 7.33 5.98 6.52
C GLY A 78 5.91 5.82 5.98
N LEU A 79 5.83 5.15 4.84
CA LEU A 79 4.60 4.82 4.13
C LEU A 79 4.58 3.32 3.82
N ILE A 80 3.51 2.62 4.22
CA ILE A 80 3.18 1.28 3.75
C ILE A 80 1.96 1.40 2.84
N HIS A 81 2.17 1.17 1.54
CA HIS A 81 1.14 1.36 0.53
C HIS A 81 0.53 0.03 0.10
N LEU A 82 -0.68 -0.26 0.59
CA LEU A 82 -1.44 -1.49 0.33
C LEU A 82 -2.77 -1.23 -0.38
N ALA A 83 -3.25 0.03 -0.40
CA ALA A 83 -4.50 0.39 -1.06
C ALA A 83 -4.42 0.13 -2.57
N ALA A 84 -5.17 -0.85 -3.05
CA ALA A 84 -5.27 -1.18 -4.47
C ALA A 84 -6.45 -2.12 -4.73
N PHE A 85 -7.02 -2.09 -5.94
CA PHE A 85 -7.83 -3.18 -6.46
C PHE A 85 -6.92 -4.34 -6.89
N LYS A 86 -7.32 -5.60 -6.59
CA LYS A 86 -6.43 -6.77 -6.75
C LYS A 86 -7.03 -7.96 -7.50
N ALA A 87 -8.29 -7.90 -7.90
CA ALA A 87 -8.97 -9.01 -8.56
C ALA A 87 -8.59 -9.05 -10.05
N VAL A 88 -7.79 -10.06 -10.45
CA VAL A 88 -7.29 -10.21 -11.83
C VAL A 88 -8.41 -10.22 -12.85
N GLY A 89 -9.46 -11.05 -12.64
CA GLY A 89 -10.59 -11.12 -13.57
C GLY A 89 -11.35 -9.79 -13.71
N GLU A 90 -11.54 -9.05 -12.62
CA GLU A 90 -12.15 -7.72 -12.66
C GLU A 90 -11.27 -6.71 -13.41
N SER A 91 -9.96 -6.81 -13.27
CA SER A 91 -9.03 -5.91 -13.99
C SER A 91 -9.15 -6.05 -15.50
N VAL A 92 -9.40 -7.26 -15.98
CA VAL A 92 -9.64 -7.52 -17.42
C VAL A 92 -10.99 -6.93 -17.86
N ALA A 93 -12.03 -7.08 -17.05
CA ALA A 93 -13.37 -6.56 -17.36
C ALA A 93 -13.46 -5.02 -17.23
N ARG A 94 -12.67 -4.40 -16.34
CA ARG A 94 -12.74 -2.97 -16.01
C ARG A 94 -11.34 -2.33 -15.91
N PRO A 95 -10.51 -2.39 -16.96
CA PRO A 95 -9.10 -2.00 -16.87
C PRO A 95 -8.91 -0.53 -16.48
N LEU A 96 -9.71 0.40 -17.00
CA LEU A 96 -9.54 1.83 -16.69
C LEU A 96 -9.77 2.13 -15.21
N MET A 97 -10.68 1.44 -14.53
CA MET A 97 -10.88 1.56 -13.09
C MET A 97 -9.62 1.14 -12.32
N TYR A 98 -8.93 0.10 -12.77
CA TYR A 98 -7.68 -0.36 -12.17
C TYR A 98 -6.54 0.65 -12.38
N TYR A 99 -6.41 1.20 -13.59
CA TYR A 99 -5.40 2.22 -13.86
C TYR A 99 -5.66 3.51 -13.07
N ASP A 100 -6.89 3.98 -13.03
CA ASP A 100 -7.25 5.18 -12.26
C ASP A 100 -6.94 5.02 -10.78
N ASN A 101 -7.39 3.92 -10.16
CA ASN A 101 -7.17 3.68 -8.74
C ASN A 101 -5.72 3.30 -8.43
N ASN A 102 -5.17 2.27 -9.10
CA ASN A 102 -3.89 1.70 -8.69
C ASN A 102 -2.69 2.53 -9.18
N VAL A 103 -2.79 3.17 -10.34
CA VAL A 103 -1.70 4.01 -10.87
C VAL A 103 -1.94 5.47 -10.50
N GLY A 104 -3.07 6.05 -10.90
CA GLY A 104 -3.39 7.45 -10.62
C GLY A 104 -3.39 7.76 -9.12
N GLY A 105 -4.07 6.91 -8.32
CA GLY A 105 -4.09 7.06 -6.86
C GLY A 105 -2.71 6.91 -6.22
N SER A 106 -1.91 5.93 -6.65
CA SER A 106 -0.56 5.73 -6.10
C SER A 106 0.39 6.88 -6.48
N VAL A 107 0.30 7.42 -7.69
CA VAL A 107 1.08 8.62 -8.09
C VAL A 107 0.71 9.81 -7.21
N SER A 108 -0.59 10.05 -6.99
CA SER A 108 -1.06 11.12 -6.10
C SER A 108 -0.54 10.96 -4.67
N LEU A 109 -0.54 9.73 -4.16
CA LEU A 109 -0.03 9.42 -2.82
C LEU A 109 1.48 9.64 -2.71
N PHE A 110 2.26 9.12 -3.66
CA PHE A 110 3.73 9.24 -3.62
C PHE A 110 4.18 10.68 -3.74
N ASP A 111 3.53 11.46 -4.60
CA ASP A 111 3.84 12.87 -4.77
C ASP A 111 3.48 13.69 -3.51
N ALA A 112 2.32 13.44 -2.89
CA ALA A 112 1.94 14.07 -1.63
C ALA A 112 2.90 13.68 -0.48
N PHE A 113 3.33 12.41 -0.40
CA PHE A 113 4.26 11.95 0.62
C PHE A 113 5.66 12.54 0.43
N GLU A 114 6.17 12.61 -0.80
CA GLU A 114 7.44 13.24 -1.12
C GLU A 114 7.42 14.74 -0.79
N ALA A 115 6.34 15.44 -1.13
CA ALA A 115 6.14 16.85 -0.81
C ALA A 115 6.10 17.12 0.71
N ALA A 116 5.54 16.20 1.48
CA ALA A 116 5.47 16.29 2.95
C ALA A 116 6.80 15.99 3.67
N GLY A 117 7.86 15.66 2.94
CA GLY A 117 9.19 15.40 3.50
C GLY A 117 9.76 14.04 3.14
N GLY A 118 8.98 13.18 2.52
CA GLY A 118 9.39 11.85 2.10
C GLY A 118 9.68 10.90 3.26
N GLY A 119 10.42 9.83 2.99
CA GLY A 119 10.79 8.81 3.97
C GLY A 119 10.90 7.41 3.39
N ALA A 120 10.75 6.40 4.22
CA ALA A 120 10.75 5.01 3.77
C ALA A 120 9.39 4.63 3.16
N ILE A 121 9.38 4.10 1.95
CA ILE A 121 8.17 3.60 1.27
C ILE A 121 8.28 2.08 1.10
N VAL A 122 7.30 1.35 1.61
CA VAL A 122 7.08 -0.07 1.30
C VAL A 122 5.85 -0.17 0.42
N PHE A 123 6.07 -0.58 -0.82
CA PHE A 123 5.00 -0.75 -1.82
C PHE A 123 4.60 -2.21 -1.96
N SER A 124 3.31 -2.48 -1.85
CA SER A 124 2.72 -3.79 -2.12
C SER A 124 2.64 -4.04 -3.62
N SER A 125 3.66 -4.69 -4.17
CA SER A 125 3.66 -5.25 -5.51
C SER A 125 3.09 -6.68 -5.52
N SER A 126 3.28 -7.42 -6.59
CA SER A 126 2.71 -8.76 -6.76
C SER A 126 3.59 -9.61 -7.66
N ALA A 127 3.61 -10.92 -7.41
CA ALA A 127 4.22 -11.89 -8.31
C ALA A 127 3.59 -11.91 -9.71
N THR A 128 2.37 -11.37 -9.88
CA THR A 128 1.73 -11.21 -11.19
C THR A 128 2.50 -10.31 -12.16
N VAL A 129 3.48 -9.54 -11.68
CA VAL A 129 4.38 -8.75 -12.53
C VAL A 129 5.28 -9.62 -13.40
N TYR A 130 5.55 -10.86 -13.01
CA TYR A 130 6.35 -11.79 -13.81
C TYR A 130 5.58 -12.36 -15.01
N GLY A 131 4.23 -12.36 -14.97
CA GLY A 131 3.40 -12.98 -16.00
C GLY A 131 3.53 -14.51 -16.00
N ASP A 132 3.42 -15.10 -17.19
CA ASP A 132 3.49 -16.55 -17.39
C ASP A 132 4.93 -16.94 -17.70
N VAL A 133 5.68 -17.38 -16.67
CA VAL A 133 7.06 -17.81 -16.78
C VAL A 133 7.22 -19.26 -16.35
N ASP A 134 8.01 -20.05 -17.10
CA ASP A 134 8.32 -21.44 -16.82
C ASP A 134 9.54 -21.59 -15.85
N ALA A 135 9.75 -20.63 -14.96
CA ALA A 135 10.85 -20.64 -14.00
C ALA A 135 10.38 -20.93 -12.59
N GLU A 136 10.95 -21.92 -11.95
CA GLU A 136 10.73 -22.26 -10.55
C GLU A 136 12.05 -22.52 -9.83
N PRO A 137 12.29 -21.87 -8.68
CA PRO A 137 11.47 -20.81 -8.07
C PRO A 137 11.57 -19.49 -8.81
N LEU A 138 10.54 -18.62 -8.69
CA LEU A 138 10.58 -17.25 -9.18
C LEU A 138 11.60 -16.44 -8.35
N HIS A 139 12.36 -15.57 -9.01
CA HIS A 139 13.33 -14.68 -8.37
C HIS A 139 13.32 -13.29 -9.02
N GLU A 140 13.86 -12.29 -8.33
CA GLU A 140 13.71 -10.88 -8.67
C GLU A 140 14.40 -10.47 -9.99
N ALA A 141 15.38 -11.26 -10.47
CA ALA A 141 16.07 -11.00 -11.74
C ALA A 141 15.27 -11.44 -12.98
N LEU A 142 14.12 -12.12 -12.79
CA LEU A 142 13.26 -12.51 -13.91
C LEU A 142 12.65 -11.28 -14.60
N PRO A 143 12.39 -11.33 -15.90
CA PRO A 143 11.73 -10.25 -16.61
C PRO A 143 10.37 -9.91 -16.04
N VAL A 144 10.04 -8.62 -16.02
CA VAL A 144 8.71 -8.11 -15.66
C VAL A 144 7.87 -8.07 -16.92
N GLN A 145 6.93 -9.00 -17.07
CA GLN A 145 6.09 -9.20 -18.27
C GLN A 145 4.65 -9.56 -17.87
N PRO A 146 3.92 -8.66 -17.19
CA PRO A 146 2.57 -8.95 -16.71
C PRO A 146 1.61 -9.23 -17.86
N THR A 147 0.74 -10.24 -17.69
CA THR A 147 -0.23 -10.70 -18.69
C THR A 147 -1.66 -10.17 -18.46
N ASN A 148 -1.87 -9.35 -17.46
CA ASN A 148 -3.18 -8.78 -17.13
C ASN A 148 -3.07 -7.33 -16.61
N PRO A 149 -4.17 -6.53 -16.67
CA PRO A 149 -4.14 -5.12 -16.25
C PRO A 149 -3.75 -4.92 -14.77
N TYR A 150 -4.16 -5.80 -13.86
CA TYR A 150 -3.74 -5.70 -12.47
C TYR A 150 -2.21 -5.82 -12.34
N GLY A 151 -1.61 -6.87 -12.92
CA GLY A 151 -0.16 -7.04 -12.93
C GLY A 151 0.55 -5.86 -13.59
N GLN A 152 -0.02 -5.34 -14.69
CA GLN A 152 0.51 -4.16 -15.37
C GLN A 152 0.50 -2.92 -14.47
N THR A 153 -0.57 -2.69 -13.70
CA THR A 153 -0.60 -1.55 -12.75
C THR A 153 0.48 -1.68 -11.68
N LYS A 154 0.77 -2.90 -11.20
CA LYS A 154 1.83 -3.13 -10.22
C LYS A 154 3.22 -2.90 -10.80
N ALA A 155 3.48 -3.42 -12.01
CA ALA A 155 4.74 -3.20 -12.72
C ALA A 155 5.00 -1.71 -13.00
N MET A 156 3.98 -0.98 -13.45
CA MET A 156 4.08 0.48 -13.65
C MET A 156 4.43 1.21 -12.36
N MET A 157 3.84 0.83 -11.23
CA MET A 157 4.12 1.49 -9.97
C MET A 157 5.48 1.12 -9.38
N GLU A 158 6.02 -0.08 -9.64
CA GLU A 158 7.42 -0.39 -9.35
C GLU A 158 8.37 0.56 -10.11
N GLN A 159 8.08 0.81 -11.39
CA GLN A 159 8.88 1.73 -12.21
C GLN A 159 8.75 3.17 -11.69
N VAL A 160 7.53 3.65 -11.42
CA VAL A 160 7.29 5.00 -10.88
C VAL A 160 8.04 5.19 -9.56
N LEU A 161 7.97 4.22 -8.64
CA LEU A 161 8.70 4.28 -7.37
C LEU A 161 10.21 4.33 -7.60
N ALA A 162 10.73 3.49 -8.50
CA ALA A 162 12.15 3.45 -8.82
C ALA A 162 12.64 4.78 -9.42
N ASP A 163 11.87 5.40 -10.30
CA ASP A 163 12.22 6.68 -10.91
C ASP A 163 12.14 7.82 -9.89
N MET A 164 11.10 7.83 -9.06
CA MET A 164 10.94 8.82 -8.00
C MET A 164 12.11 8.83 -7.02
N VAL A 165 12.53 7.66 -6.51
CA VAL A 165 13.62 7.59 -5.52
C VAL A 165 15.01 7.86 -6.12
N ARG A 166 15.14 7.81 -7.45
CA ARG A 166 16.38 8.16 -8.17
C ARG A 166 16.41 9.62 -8.61
N ALA A 167 15.29 10.32 -8.55
CA ALA A 167 15.22 11.69 -9.00
C ALA A 167 16.17 12.60 -8.18
N PRO A 168 16.80 13.61 -8.82
CA PRO A 168 17.62 14.57 -8.08
C PRO A 168 16.82 15.27 -6.98
N GLY A 169 17.32 15.21 -5.74
CA GLY A 169 16.66 15.81 -4.59
C GLY A 169 15.56 14.96 -3.96
N ALA A 170 15.36 13.70 -4.41
CA ALA A 170 14.42 12.78 -3.76
C ALA A 170 14.74 12.60 -2.27
N ARG A 171 13.69 12.63 -1.46
CA ARG A 171 13.75 12.47 0.01
C ARG A 171 13.33 11.06 0.44
N SER A 172 12.63 10.35 -0.44
CA SER A 172 12.15 9.00 -0.19
C SER A 172 13.13 7.93 -0.63
N ARG A 173 13.03 6.76 0.02
CA ARG A 173 13.64 5.50 -0.37
C ARG A 173 12.53 4.45 -0.47
N GLY A 174 12.58 3.59 -1.47
CA GLY A 174 11.49 2.66 -1.79
C GLY A 174 11.91 1.20 -1.78
N LEU A 175 11.00 0.34 -1.35
CA LEU A 175 11.06 -1.11 -1.46
C LEU A 175 9.74 -1.62 -2.02
N ALA A 176 9.78 -2.41 -3.10
CA ALA A 176 8.62 -3.11 -3.63
C ALA A 176 8.63 -4.58 -3.16
N LEU A 177 7.54 -5.04 -2.55
CA LEU A 177 7.36 -6.42 -2.12
C LEU A 177 6.43 -7.15 -3.10
N ARG A 178 6.95 -8.11 -3.86
CA ARG A 178 6.19 -8.91 -4.82
C ARG A 178 5.54 -10.09 -4.12
N TYR A 179 4.34 -9.85 -3.56
CA TYR A 179 3.59 -10.90 -2.87
C TYR A 179 3.12 -11.97 -3.85
N PHE A 180 3.16 -13.22 -3.39
CA PHE A 180 2.46 -14.35 -4.00
C PHE A 180 1.03 -14.39 -3.47
N ASN A 181 0.64 -15.46 -2.77
CA ASN A 181 -0.66 -15.62 -2.16
C ASN A 181 -0.52 -15.55 -0.63
N PRO A 182 -0.67 -14.37 -0.02
CA PRO A 182 -0.60 -14.26 1.43
C PRO A 182 -1.72 -15.08 2.07
N ALA A 183 -1.34 -15.90 3.04
CA ALA A 183 -2.26 -16.76 3.79
C ALA A 183 -1.98 -16.64 5.28
N GLY A 184 -3.01 -16.81 6.08
CA GLY A 184 -2.94 -16.78 7.54
C GLY A 184 -4.05 -15.96 8.17
N ALA A 185 -4.14 -16.07 9.48
CA ALA A 185 -5.03 -15.30 10.31
C ALA A 185 -4.35 -15.03 11.65
N HIS A 186 -4.79 -13.96 12.33
CA HIS A 186 -4.31 -13.70 13.68
C HIS A 186 -4.75 -14.82 14.64
N TYR A 187 -3.89 -15.20 15.57
CA TYR A 187 -4.15 -16.33 16.49
C TYR A 187 -5.36 -16.10 17.41
N SER A 188 -5.76 -14.83 17.62
CA SER A 188 -6.95 -14.48 18.41
C SER A 188 -8.29 -14.80 17.72
N ALA A 189 -8.28 -15.12 16.42
CA ALA A 189 -9.46 -15.28 15.58
C ALA A 189 -10.39 -14.05 15.50
N LEU A 190 -9.87 -12.86 15.76
CA LEU A 190 -10.59 -11.56 15.67
C LEU A 190 -10.50 -10.94 14.27
#